data_dcfb191e281c0a9ab30b9ab57bb3baf3
#
_entry.id   dcfb191e281c0a9ab30b9ab57bb3baf3
#
_cell.length_a   1.000
_cell.length_b   1.000
_cell.length_c   1.000
_cell.angle_alpha   90.00
_cell.angle_beta   90.00
_cell.angle_gamma   90.00
#
_symmetry.space_group_name_H-M   'P 1'
#
loop_
_entity.id
_entity.type
_entity.pdbx_description
1 polymer ?
#
loop_
_entity_poly.entity_id
_entity_poly.type
_entity_poly.pdbx_seq_one_letter_code
_entity_poly.pdbx_strand_id
1 'polypeptide(L)'
;METELKTYTVREITEGFVYNEFEGKGLFGLSGKLTIQPEYQRNYIYADGKRDVACIDSLLKGYPLGLIYFNKLEGDKYEVLDGQQRITSIGRYVNGKFAIDYNGNKHYFSGLSREQQELILNSVLLVYECEGTETEIKEWFKTINIAGVPLNQQELRNAIYSGTFVTLAKQEFSNSQNANQQKWQSYIKGTPERQEILEEALKWVSKGEIDDYMSKHRNDTSISELKLYFNTVIDWISSVFANVESEMRGLEWSRLYETYHNNSYNPSEIEQRLSELYEDSDVSKKAGIYEYLLSKEKLELIKLLSIRAFTETDKKSKYNEQTNEARKSNSSNCPICNSDTQYDHMTHIWAYKEMAGDHIIPWSKGGKTERGNLQMLCKHHNGLKSNF
;
A
#
# COMPACT_ATOMS: atom_id res chain seq x y z
N MET A 1 -5.04 35.53 -2.56
CA MET A 1 -3.67 35.18 -2.12
C MET A 1 -2.67 36.13 -2.77
N GLU A 2 -1.84 36.77 -2.02
CA GLU A 2 -0.74 37.60 -2.50
C GLU A 2 0.58 36.84 -2.45
N THR A 3 1.53 37.17 -3.32
CA THR A 3 2.82 36.48 -3.40
C THR A 3 3.94 37.49 -3.63
N GLU A 4 5.03 37.37 -2.88
CA GLU A 4 6.23 38.18 -3.02
C GLU A 4 7.46 37.26 -3.21
N LEU A 5 8.25 37.50 -4.26
CA LEU A 5 9.50 36.76 -4.48
C LEU A 5 10.63 37.36 -3.66
N LYS A 6 11.23 36.58 -2.78
CA LYS A 6 12.40 36.94 -1.97
C LYS A 6 13.56 35.99 -2.19
N THR A 7 14.69 36.40 -1.74
CA THR A 7 15.90 35.59 -1.73
C THR A 7 16.39 35.40 -0.31
N TYR A 8 16.72 34.14 0.01
CA TYR A 8 17.35 33.77 1.26
C TYR A 8 18.63 33.01 0.98
N THR A 9 19.65 33.20 1.78
CA THR A 9 20.83 32.35 1.75
C THR A 9 20.56 31.03 2.48
N VAL A 10 21.31 29.99 2.14
CA VAL A 10 21.32 28.75 2.90
C VAL A 10 21.65 29.03 4.38
N ARG A 11 22.58 29.94 4.67
CA ARG A 11 22.94 30.37 6.02
C ARG A 11 21.72 30.83 6.80
N GLU A 12 20.96 31.76 6.24
CA GLU A 12 19.78 32.33 6.89
C GLU A 12 18.71 31.25 7.16
N ILE A 13 18.40 30.41 6.16
CA ILE A 13 17.39 29.36 6.31
C ILE A 13 17.80 28.30 7.32
N THR A 14 19.10 27.95 7.38
CA THR A 14 19.58 26.90 8.27
C THR A 14 19.99 27.44 9.67
N GLU A 15 19.94 28.74 9.89
CA GLU A 15 20.14 29.28 11.23
C GLU A 15 19.07 28.80 12.19
N GLY A 16 19.50 28.19 13.32
CA GLY A 16 18.57 27.57 14.27
C GLY A 16 17.86 26.33 13.76
N PHE A 17 18.41 25.66 12.72
CA PHE A 17 17.83 24.44 12.18
C PHE A 17 17.74 23.31 13.21
N VAL A 18 16.55 22.78 13.39
CA VAL A 18 16.25 21.65 14.27
C VAL A 18 15.73 20.49 13.44
N TYR A 19 16.31 19.30 13.67
CA TYR A 19 15.86 18.06 13.07
C TYR A 19 15.50 17.04 14.16
N ASN A 20 14.31 16.45 14.04
CA ASN A 20 13.87 15.39 14.92
C ASN A 20 14.25 14.02 14.33
N GLU A 21 15.24 13.37 14.90
CA GLU A 21 15.73 12.05 14.45
C GLU A 21 14.67 10.96 14.62
N PHE A 22 13.83 11.02 15.66
CA PHE A 22 12.82 10.01 15.97
C PHE A 22 11.65 10.05 15.00
N GLU A 23 11.24 11.24 14.59
CA GLU A 23 10.15 11.44 13.66
C GLU A 23 10.62 11.56 12.21
N GLY A 24 11.93 11.68 11.98
CA GLY A 24 12.49 11.85 10.64
C GLY A 24 12.00 13.15 9.99
N LYS A 25 12.00 14.27 10.70
CA LYS A 25 11.52 15.56 10.15
C LYS A 25 12.37 16.77 10.55
N GLY A 26 12.49 17.71 9.60
CA GLY A 26 12.97 19.07 9.88
C GLY A 26 11.87 19.85 10.62
N LEU A 27 12.20 20.44 11.76
CA LEU A 27 11.22 21.19 12.56
C LEU A 27 11.26 22.68 12.24
N PHE A 28 12.40 23.33 12.50
CA PHE A 28 12.54 24.78 12.44
C PHE A 28 13.76 25.23 11.68
N GLY A 29 13.69 26.42 11.10
CA GLY A 29 14.76 27.20 10.49
C GLY A 29 14.53 28.69 10.68
N LEU A 30 15.34 29.57 10.05
CA LEU A 30 15.26 31.02 10.18
C LEU A 30 15.21 31.48 11.65
N SER A 31 16.14 30.98 12.47
CA SER A 31 16.18 31.28 13.91
C SER A 31 14.84 30.98 14.63
N GLY A 32 14.13 29.94 14.20
CA GLY A 32 12.85 29.50 14.77
C GLY A 32 11.60 30.17 14.20
N LYS A 33 11.75 31.07 13.21
CA LYS A 33 10.62 31.71 12.55
C LYS A 33 9.97 30.84 11.48
N LEU A 34 10.70 29.88 10.91
CA LEU A 34 10.25 29.00 9.86
C LEU A 34 9.91 27.61 10.42
N THR A 35 8.66 27.18 10.30
CA THR A 35 8.26 25.78 10.46
C THR A 35 8.54 25.06 9.15
N ILE A 36 9.53 24.15 9.13
CA ILE A 36 9.95 23.47 7.90
C ILE A 36 8.96 22.40 7.50
N GLN A 37 8.45 21.63 8.46
CA GLN A 37 7.50 20.57 8.22
C GLN A 37 6.25 20.76 9.09
N PRO A 38 5.27 21.55 8.60
CA PRO A 38 3.97 21.64 9.25
C PRO A 38 3.26 20.27 9.28
N GLU A 39 2.30 20.12 10.17
CA GLU A 39 1.65 18.84 10.45
C GLU A 39 0.96 18.19 9.23
N TYR A 40 0.54 18.97 8.26
CA TYR A 40 -0.08 18.46 7.04
C TYR A 40 0.92 17.94 6.00
N GLN A 41 2.22 18.20 6.14
CA GLN A 41 3.22 17.70 5.20
C GLN A 41 3.69 16.27 5.55
N ARG A 42 4.16 15.54 4.53
CA ARG A 42 4.77 14.22 4.68
C ARG A 42 6.10 14.30 5.44
N ASN A 43 6.55 13.17 5.95
CA ASN A 43 7.85 13.05 6.57
C ASN A 43 9.00 13.20 5.54
N TYR A 44 10.20 13.40 6.03
CA TYR A 44 11.39 13.53 5.18
C TYR A 44 11.71 12.17 4.50
N ILE A 45 11.67 12.16 3.17
CA ILE A 45 11.87 10.94 2.35
C ILE A 45 13.12 10.99 1.47
N TYR A 46 13.94 12.06 1.55
CA TYR A 46 15.18 12.18 0.79
C TYR A 46 16.38 11.52 1.47
N ALA A 47 16.24 10.94 2.66
CA ALA A 47 17.30 10.21 3.37
C ALA A 47 17.64 8.86 2.70
N ASP A 48 17.72 8.84 1.36
CA ASP A 48 18.02 7.66 0.56
C ASP A 48 19.48 7.61 0.05
N GLY A 49 20.29 8.60 0.45
CA GLY A 49 21.67 8.72 0.01
C GLY A 49 21.85 9.12 -1.46
N LYS A 50 20.76 9.49 -2.14
CA LYS A 50 20.74 9.91 -3.56
C LYS A 50 20.18 11.32 -3.71
N ARG A 51 18.95 11.52 -3.29
CA ARG A 51 18.25 12.81 -3.46
C ARG A 51 18.79 13.90 -2.53
N ASP A 52 19.11 13.54 -1.29
CA ASP A 52 19.77 14.43 -0.34
C ASP A 52 21.19 14.81 -0.81
N VAL A 53 21.98 13.84 -1.28
CA VAL A 53 23.31 14.09 -1.87
C VAL A 53 23.20 14.98 -3.09
N ALA A 54 22.27 14.68 -4.03
CA ALA A 54 22.09 15.50 -5.24
C ALA A 54 21.72 16.96 -4.94
N CYS A 55 21.02 17.20 -3.82
CA CYS A 55 20.70 18.55 -3.36
C CYS A 55 21.99 19.35 -3.01
N ILE A 56 22.91 18.72 -2.30
CA ILE A 56 24.18 19.35 -1.87
C ILE A 56 25.14 19.49 -3.06
N ASP A 57 25.21 18.48 -3.92
CA ASP A 57 26.01 18.53 -5.16
C ASP A 57 25.59 19.70 -6.06
N SER A 58 24.28 19.97 -6.13
CA SER A 58 23.76 21.11 -6.88
C SER A 58 24.25 22.45 -6.31
N LEU A 59 24.27 22.60 -4.98
CA LEU A 59 24.79 23.80 -4.33
C LEU A 59 26.30 23.99 -4.60
N LEU A 60 27.08 22.90 -4.50
CA LEU A 60 28.53 22.94 -4.79
C LEU A 60 28.83 23.27 -6.27
N LYS A 61 27.93 22.96 -7.17
CA LYS A 61 28.03 23.28 -8.60
C LYS A 61 27.42 24.66 -8.96
N GLY A 62 26.83 25.35 -8.00
CA GLY A 62 26.12 26.61 -8.22
C GLY A 62 24.83 26.45 -9.02
N TYR A 63 24.23 25.27 -9.01
CA TYR A 63 22.96 25.01 -9.72
C TYR A 63 21.76 25.45 -8.88
N PRO A 64 20.71 26.02 -9.53
CA PRO A 64 19.52 26.43 -8.81
C PRO A 64 18.73 25.19 -8.32
N LEU A 65 18.22 25.26 -7.10
CA LEU A 65 17.43 24.18 -6.48
C LEU A 65 15.92 24.27 -6.79
N GLY A 66 15.52 25.16 -7.68
CA GLY A 66 14.13 25.46 -7.96
C GLY A 66 13.48 26.33 -6.89
N LEU A 67 12.23 26.74 -7.16
CA LEU A 67 11.49 27.64 -6.27
C LEU A 67 11.08 26.93 -4.98
N ILE A 68 11.07 27.71 -3.90
CA ILE A 68 10.56 27.33 -2.59
C ILE A 68 9.36 28.22 -2.28
N TYR A 69 8.41 27.74 -1.50
CA TYR A 69 7.21 28.49 -1.16
C TYR A 69 6.96 28.44 0.33
N PHE A 70 6.79 29.63 0.92
CA PHE A 70 6.44 29.83 2.32
C PHE A 70 5.03 30.39 2.44
N ASN A 71 4.27 29.90 3.40
CA ASN A 71 3.06 30.54 3.90
C ASN A 71 3.46 31.53 4.99
N LYS A 72 3.16 32.80 4.80
CA LYS A 72 3.39 33.84 5.80
C LYS A 72 2.25 33.83 6.81
N LEU A 73 2.63 33.70 8.07
CA LEU A 73 1.71 33.69 9.21
C LEU A 73 1.81 35.00 9.99
N GLU A 74 0.91 35.20 10.95
CA GLU A 74 0.96 36.34 11.84
C GLU A 74 2.28 36.34 12.68
N GLY A 75 2.81 37.53 12.97
CA GLY A 75 3.98 37.69 13.82
C GLY A 75 5.32 37.33 13.16
N ASP A 76 5.47 37.56 11.87
CA ASP A 76 6.71 37.32 11.11
C ASP A 76 7.19 35.86 11.22
N LYS A 77 6.21 34.94 11.16
CA LYS A 77 6.41 33.48 11.12
C LYS A 77 6.05 32.92 9.77
N TYR A 78 6.63 31.81 9.44
CA TYR A 78 6.47 31.14 8.15
C TYR A 78 6.27 29.63 8.30
N GLU A 79 5.58 29.04 7.34
CA GLU A 79 5.53 27.59 7.14
C GLU A 79 5.95 27.25 5.72
N VAL A 80 6.69 26.17 5.52
CA VAL A 80 7.04 25.71 4.18
C VAL A 80 5.82 25.10 3.51
N LEU A 81 5.41 25.62 2.36
CA LEU A 81 4.39 25.02 1.48
C LEU A 81 5.00 24.04 0.49
N ASP A 82 6.11 24.42 -0.17
CA ASP A 82 6.93 23.50 -0.98
C ASP A 82 8.41 23.81 -0.79
N GLY A 83 9.24 22.77 -0.96
CA GLY A 83 10.69 22.82 -0.74
C GLY A 83 11.15 22.21 0.58
N GLN A 84 10.24 21.70 1.40
CA GLN A 84 10.52 21.07 2.70
C GLN A 84 11.63 20.00 2.61
N GLN A 85 11.59 19.11 1.62
CA GLN A 85 12.59 18.06 1.45
C GLN A 85 13.98 18.63 1.16
N ARG A 86 14.05 19.68 0.34
CA ARG A 86 15.29 20.37 -0.02
C ARG A 86 15.90 21.10 1.19
N ILE A 87 15.09 21.89 1.90
CA ILE A 87 15.52 22.59 3.11
C ILE A 87 16.01 21.60 4.17
N THR A 88 15.27 20.51 4.37
CA THR A 88 15.66 19.47 5.35
C THR A 88 16.98 18.79 4.94
N SER A 89 17.19 18.47 3.64
CA SER A 89 18.47 17.92 3.16
C SER A 89 19.64 18.87 3.46
N ILE A 90 19.47 20.14 3.13
CA ILE A 90 20.50 21.18 3.34
C ILE A 90 20.78 21.32 4.84
N GLY A 91 19.76 21.49 5.66
CA GLY A 91 19.91 21.65 7.11
C GLY A 91 20.56 20.43 7.77
N ARG A 92 20.18 19.21 7.35
CA ARG A 92 20.83 17.98 7.82
C ARG A 92 22.30 17.92 7.45
N TYR A 93 22.67 18.31 6.23
CA TYR A 93 24.05 18.29 5.79
C TYR A 93 24.89 19.32 6.55
N VAL A 94 24.44 20.56 6.64
CA VAL A 94 25.13 21.65 7.38
C VAL A 94 25.34 21.26 8.85
N ASN A 95 24.39 20.49 9.44
CA ASN A 95 24.48 19.98 10.81
C ASN A 95 25.19 18.61 10.91
N GLY A 96 25.89 18.16 9.85
CA GLY A 96 26.75 16.97 9.88
C GLY A 96 25.99 15.63 10.01
N LYS A 97 24.76 15.52 9.50
CA LYS A 97 23.94 14.30 9.63
C LYS A 97 24.22 13.24 8.56
N PHE A 98 24.87 13.60 7.47
CA PHE A 98 25.32 12.68 6.41
C PHE A 98 26.52 13.23 5.67
N ALA A 99 27.19 12.37 4.90
CA ALA A 99 28.34 12.72 4.07
C ALA A 99 27.98 12.62 2.58
N ILE A 100 28.63 13.42 1.74
CA ILE A 100 28.58 13.35 0.28
C ILE A 100 29.89 12.78 -0.27
N ASP A 101 29.86 12.19 -1.46
CA ASP A 101 31.06 11.83 -2.20
C ASP A 101 31.56 13.06 -2.99
N TYR A 102 32.73 13.57 -2.63
CA TYR A 102 33.36 14.66 -3.32
C TYR A 102 34.80 14.30 -3.67
N ASN A 103 35.15 14.34 -4.96
CA ASN A 103 36.45 13.92 -5.48
C ASN A 103 36.92 12.55 -5.01
N GLY A 104 35.95 11.57 -4.93
CA GLY A 104 36.24 10.18 -4.57
C GLY A 104 36.39 9.90 -3.07
N ASN A 105 36.12 10.90 -2.22
CA ASN A 105 36.11 10.74 -0.77
C ASN A 105 34.79 11.19 -0.14
N LYS A 106 34.45 10.60 1.00
CA LYS A 106 33.28 11.00 1.77
C LYS A 106 33.55 12.21 2.64
N HIS A 107 32.80 13.26 2.45
CA HIS A 107 32.93 14.50 3.21
C HIS A 107 31.62 14.86 3.93
N TYR A 108 31.71 15.01 5.26
CA TYR A 108 30.72 15.76 6.02
C TYR A 108 30.92 17.24 5.79
N PHE A 109 29.96 18.08 6.11
CA PHE A 109 30.07 19.53 5.94
C PHE A 109 31.35 20.11 6.61
N SER A 110 31.64 19.69 7.83
CA SER A 110 32.86 20.12 8.57
C SER A 110 34.17 19.64 7.93
N GLY A 111 34.13 18.62 7.08
CA GLY A 111 35.29 18.09 6.35
C GLY A 111 35.56 18.78 5.00
N LEU A 112 34.68 19.65 4.56
CA LEU A 112 34.89 20.48 3.36
C LEU A 112 35.87 21.63 3.63
N SER A 113 36.53 22.14 2.59
CA SER A 113 37.31 23.36 2.70
C SER A 113 36.43 24.55 3.11
N ARG A 114 37.03 25.55 3.73
CA ARG A 114 36.29 26.77 4.12
C ARG A 114 35.61 27.44 2.92
N GLU A 115 36.26 27.45 1.77
CA GLU A 115 35.71 27.99 0.54
C GLU A 115 34.45 27.27 0.11
N GLN A 116 34.46 25.91 0.16
CA GLN A 116 33.30 25.08 -0.17
C GLN A 116 32.14 25.23 0.83
N GLN A 117 32.48 25.34 2.13
CA GLN A 117 31.48 25.63 3.17
C GLN A 117 30.79 26.97 2.91
N GLU A 118 31.58 28.01 2.62
CA GLU A 118 31.05 29.34 2.31
C GLU A 118 30.25 29.35 1.01
N LEU A 119 30.67 28.61 0.01
CA LEU A 119 29.92 28.45 -1.25
C LEU A 119 28.51 27.88 -0.97
N ILE A 120 28.40 26.84 -0.17
CA ILE A 120 27.10 26.25 0.22
C ILE A 120 26.29 27.26 1.03
N LEU A 121 26.87 27.84 2.08
CA LEU A 121 26.18 28.75 3.01
C LEU A 121 25.68 30.03 2.37
N ASN A 122 26.40 30.54 1.38
CA ASN A 122 26.04 31.76 0.67
C ASN A 122 25.21 31.50 -0.60
N SER A 123 24.92 30.22 -0.91
CA SER A 123 24.01 29.88 -2.01
C SER A 123 22.62 30.49 -1.78
N VAL A 124 22.08 31.10 -2.84
CA VAL A 124 20.81 31.82 -2.79
C VAL A 124 19.66 30.86 -3.15
N LEU A 125 18.64 30.84 -2.31
CA LEU A 125 17.39 30.15 -2.52
C LEU A 125 16.30 31.15 -2.88
N LEU A 126 15.56 30.87 -3.96
CA LEU A 126 14.43 31.69 -4.40
C LEU A 126 13.16 31.23 -3.68
N VAL A 127 12.53 32.14 -2.95
CA VAL A 127 11.38 31.84 -2.10
C VAL A 127 10.22 32.76 -2.44
N TYR A 128 9.07 32.18 -2.79
CA TYR A 128 7.82 32.93 -2.78
C TYR A 128 7.23 32.95 -1.36
N GLU A 129 7.08 34.11 -0.77
CA GLU A 129 6.26 34.31 0.41
C GLU A 129 4.82 34.51 -0.04
N CYS A 130 3.92 33.68 0.44
CA CYS A 130 2.51 33.65 0.10
C CYS A 130 1.69 34.07 1.32
N GLU A 131 0.77 35.00 1.13
CA GLU A 131 -0.13 35.51 2.16
C GLU A 131 -1.59 35.38 1.67
N GLY A 132 -2.45 34.73 2.43
CA GLY A 132 -3.86 34.52 2.04
C GLY A 132 -4.65 33.82 3.12
N THR A 133 -5.93 33.60 2.85
CA THR A 133 -6.80 32.83 3.72
C THR A 133 -6.39 31.36 3.74
N GLU A 134 -6.71 30.64 4.82
CA GLU A 134 -6.42 29.21 4.97
C GLU A 134 -6.97 28.41 3.76
N THR A 135 -8.13 28.75 3.26
CA THR A 135 -8.76 28.12 2.10
C THR A 135 -7.94 28.32 0.82
N GLU A 136 -7.54 29.56 0.52
CA GLU A 136 -6.72 29.90 -0.65
C GLU A 136 -5.38 29.20 -0.62
N ILE A 137 -4.71 29.20 0.53
CA ILE A 137 -3.43 28.51 0.71
C ILE A 137 -3.56 27.01 0.50
N LYS A 138 -4.62 26.37 1.05
CA LYS A 138 -4.87 24.94 0.87
C LYS A 138 -5.19 24.55 -0.58
N GLU A 139 -6.00 25.34 -1.28
CA GLU A 139 -6.29 25.11 -2.70
C GLU A 139 -5.03 25.22 -3.55
N TRP A 140 -4.23 26.24 -3.30
CA TRP A 140 -2.99 26.45 -4.03
C TRP A 140 -1.94 25.37 -3.69
N PHE A 141 -1.83 24.94 -2.43
CA PHE A 141 -0.96 23.84 -2.00
C PHE A 141 -1.23 22.54 -2.79
N LYS A 142 -2.49 22.23 -3.08
CA LYS A 142 -2.83 21.10 -3.95
C LYS A 142 -2.23 21.26 -5.35
N THR A 143 -2.27 22.48 -5.88
CA THR A 143 -1.82 22.79 -7.24
C THR A 143 -0.31 22.68 -7.39
N ILE A 144 0.48 23.25 -6.47
CA ILE A 144 1.96 23.25 -6.55
C ILE A 144 2.58 21.85 -6.42
N ASN A 145 1.91 20.95 -5.72
CA ASN A 145 2.40 19.58 -5.54
C ASN A 145 2.23 18.69 -6.78
N ILE A 146 1.60 19.19 -7.86
CA ILE A 146 1.44 18.44 -9.11
C ILE A 146 2.79 18.32 -9.88
N ALA A 147 3.70 19.27 -9.70
CA ALA A 147 4.94 19.37 -10.51
C ALA A 147 6.15 18.60 -9.96
N GLY A 148 6.09 18.04 -8.75
CA GLY A 148 7.20 17.33 -8.08
C GLY A 148 6.93 15.85 -7.85
N VAL A 149 7.37 15.31 -6.71
CA VAL A 149 6.89 14.02 -6.20
C VAL A 149 5.49 14.28 -5.63
N PRO A 150 4.42 13.87 -6.32
CA PRO A 150 3.07 14.24 -5.92
C PRO A 150 2.75 13.72 -4.51
N LEU A 151 1.97 14.49 -3.78
CA LEU A 151 1.36 14.02 -2.55
C LEU A 151 0.40 12.87 -2.87
N ASN A 152 0.42 11.84 -2.04
CA ASN A 152 -0.61 10.81 -2.13
C ASN A 152 -1.94 11.31 -1.53
N GLN A 153 -3.00 10.51 -1.67
CA GLN A 153 -4.33 10.90 -1.23
C GLN A 153 -4.38 11.20 0.28
N GLN A 154 -3.68 10.41 1.09
CA GLN A 154 -3.67 10.62 2.54
C GLN A 154 -2.87 11.88 2.95
N GLU A 155 -1.77 12.15 2.27
CA GLU A 155 -1.01 13.39 2.48
C GLU A 155 -1.86 14.64 2.16
N LEU A 156 -2.69 14.57 1.10
CA LEU A 156 -3.66 15.63 0.76
C LEU A 156 -4.77 15.75 1.82
N ARG A 157 -5.33 14.63 2.29
CA ARG A 157 -6.33 14.63 3.37
C ARG A 157 -5.77 15.25 4.65
N ASN A 158 -4.53 14.92 5.02
CA ASN A 158 -3.88 15.52 6.19
C ASN A 158 -3.78 17.05 6.09
N ALA A 159 -3.58 17.60 4.88
CA ALA A 159 -3.60 19.04 4.66
C ALA A 159 -5.01 19.65 4.78
N ILE A 160 -6.02 18.99 4.20
CA ILE A 160 -7.41 19.46 4.20
C ILE A 160 -7.99 19.44 5.62
N TYR A 161 -7.81 18.35 6.33
CA TYR A 161 -8.38 18.10 7.66
C TYR A 161 -7.36 18.34 8.78
N SER A 162 -6.32 19.16 8.53
CA SER A 162 -5.30 19.49 9.54
C SER A 162 -5.94 19.94 10.86
N GLY A 163 -5.45 19.38 11.97
CA GLY A 163 -5.97 19.63 13.32
C GLY A 163 -5.35 18.68 14.34
N THR A 164 -5.81 18.75 15.58
CA THR A 164 -5.26 17.95 16.70
C THR A 164 -5.31 16.46 16.42
N PHE A 165 -6.40 15.97 15.86
CA PHE A 165 -6.58 14.56 15.50
C PHE A 165 -5.48 14.08 14.53
N VAL A 166 -5.27 14.80 13.43
CA VAL A 166 -4.26 14.44 12.41
C VAL A 166 -2.86 14.41 13.01
N THR A 167 -2.54 15.39 13.87
CA THR A 167 -1.25 15.44 14.57
C THR A 167 -1.02 14.18 15.40
N LEU A 168 -1.97 13.81 16.23
CA LEU A 168 -1.89 12.61 17.06
C LEU A 168 -1.85 11.30 16.24
N ALA A 169 -2.68 11.22 15.18
CA ALA A 169 -2.72 10.06 14.31
C ALA A 169 -1.38 9.86 13.58
N LYS A 170 -0.74 10.93 13.11
CA LYS A 170 0.60 10.87 12.51
C LYS A 170 1.68 10.44 13.50
N GLN A 171 1.64 10.93 14.73
CA GLN A 171 2.59 10.52 15.79
C GLN A 171 2.53 9.02 16.06
N GLU A 172 1.35 8.41 15.98
CA GLU A 172 1.16 6.96 16.16
C GLU A 172 1.51 6.18 14.89
N PHE A 173 0.86 6.47 13.76
CA PHE A 173 0.86 5.61 12.58
C PHE A 173 1.93 5.96 11.54
N SER A 174 2.44 7.19 11.55
CA SER A 174 3.44 7.66 10.58
C SER A 174 4.84 7.77 11.16
N ASN A 175 5.03 7.33 12.40
CA ASN A 175 6.32 7.29 13.06
C ASN A 175 7.02 5.95 12.75
N SER A 176 8.06 5.98 11.92
CA SER A 176 8.85 4.79 11.55
C SER A 176 9.57 4.12 12.73
N GLN A 177 9.73 4.82 13.85
CA GLN A 177 10.34 4.30 15.08
C GLN A 177 9.31 3.71 16.06
N ASN A 178 8.02 3.70 15.73
CA ASN A 178 7.02 3.05 16.56
C ASN A 178 7.31 1.54 16.63
N ALA A 179 7.38 0.99 17.84
CA ALA A 179 7.70 -0.42 18.09
C ALA A 179 6.72 -1.39 17.39
N ASN A 180 5.51 -0.95 17.08
CA ASN A 180 4.49 -1.75 16.40
C ASN A 180 4.62 -1.75 14.87
N GLN A 181 5.46 -0.91 14.27
CA GLN A 181 5.57 -0.79 12.81
C GLN A 181 5.89 -2.12 12.13
N GLN A 182 6.82 -2.89 12.69
CA GLN A 182 7.18 -4.20 12.14
C GLN A 182 5.98 -5.16 12.12
N LYS A 183 5.19 -5.18 13.19
CA LYS A 183 3.96 -5.99 13.27
C LYS A 183 2.92 -5.52 12.25
N TRP A 184 2.70 -4.22 12.12
CA TRP A 184 1.71 -3.68 11.20
C TRP A 184 2.08 -3.93 9.74
N GLN A 185 3.35 -3.73 9.37
CA GLN A 185 3.86 -3.95 8.01
C GLN A 185 3.82 -5.42 7.58
N SER A 186 3.66 -6.35 8.49
CA SER A 186 3.40 -7.75 8.17
C SER A 186 2.05 -7.96 7.48
N TYR A 187 1.08 -7.11 7.77
CA TYR A 187 -0.29 -7.22 7.26
C TYR A 187 -0.68 -6.12 6.29
N ILE A 188 -0.02 -4.95 6.36
CA ILE A 188 -0.36 -3.76 5.58
C ILE A 188 0.74 -3.44 4.58
N LYS A 189 0.35 -3.11 3.35
CA LYS A 189 1.25 -2.54 2.34
C LYS A 189 1.45 -1.06 2.59
N GLY A 190 2.65 -0.57 2.29
CA GLY A 190 2.98 0.84 2.39
C GLY A 190 4.05 1.15 3.42
N THR A 191 4.35 2.44 3.55
CA THR A 191 5.37 2.97 4.46
C THR A 191 4.77 4.05 5.36
N PRO A 192 5.23 4.15 6.62
CA PRO A 192 4.75 5.19 7.53
C PRO A 192 5.11 6.60 7.04
N GLU A 193 6.26 6.78 6.39
CA GLU A 193 6.74 8.08 5.89
C GLU A 193 5.82 8.68 4.82
N ARG A 194 5.15 7.81 4.03
CA ARG A 194 4.16 8.20 3.02
C ARG A 194 2.73 8.22 3.56
N GLN A 195 2.55 8.09 4.87
CA GLN A 195 1.25 8.09 5.54
C GLN A 195 0.33 6.89 5.17
N GLU A 196 0.87 5.85 4.51
CA GLU A 196 0.07 4.74 3.97
C GLU A 196 -0.46 3.83 5.08
N ILE A 197 0.28 3.67 6.19
CA ILE A 197 -0.22 2.95 7.36
C ILE A 197 -1.37 3.72 8.02
N LEU A 198 -1.26 5.05 8.10
CA LEU A 198 -2.34 5.91 8.60
C LEU A 198 -3.57 5.84 7.69
N GLU A 199 -3.38 5.87 6.37
CA GLU A 199 -4.48 5.76 5.40
C GLU A 199 -5.26 4.45 5.60
N GLU A 200 -4.55 3.33 5.75
CA GLU A 200 -5.20 2.04 5.95
C GLU A 200 -5.91 1.96 7.31
N ALA A 201 -5.33 2.51 8.38
CA ALA A 201 -5.99 2.58 9.68
C ALA A 201 -7.28 3.42 9.63
N LEU A 202 -7.25 4.56 8.96
CA LEU A 202 -8.42 5.41 8.74
C LEU A 202 -9.49 4.72 7.88
N LYS A 203 -9.08 4.05 6.80
CA LYS A 203 -9.97 3.27 5.94
C LYS A 203 -10.68 2.18 6.72
N TRP A 204 -9.99 1.51 7.64
CA TRP A 204 -10.58 0.45 8.45
C TRP A 204 -11.64 0.98 9.42
N VAL A 205 -11.30 1.98 10.23
CA VAL A 205 -12.24 2.52 11.24
C VAL A 205 -13.45 3.20 10.60
N SER A 206 -13.24 3.88 9.46
CA SER A 206 -14.29 4.60 8.74
C SER A 206 -15.10 3.72 7.79
N LYS A 207 -14.74 2.43 7.62
CA LYS A 207 -15.32 1.51 6.63
C LYS A 207 -15.23 2.06 5.18
N GLY A 208 -14.16 2.81 4.91
CA GLY A 208 -13.87 3.44 3.61
C GLY A 208 -14.21 4.92 3.50
N GLU A 209 -15.04 5.46 4.39
CA GLU A 209 -15.47 6.87 4.39
C GLU A 209 -14.47 7.77 5.13
N ILE A 210 -13.21 7.79 4.63
CA ILE A 210 -12.09 8.47 5.30
C ILE A 210 -12.33 9.97 5.46
N ASP A 211 -12.84 10.63 4.40
CA ASP A 211 -13.01 12.07 4.37
C ASP A 211 -14.06 12.53 5.39
N ASP A 212 -15.18 11.82 5.50
CA ASP A 212 -16.23 12.08 6.49
C ASP A 212 -15.71 11.88 7.91
N TYR A 213 -14.97 10.78 8.13
CA TYR A 213 -14.37 10.46 9.44
C TYR A 213 -13.37 11.55 9.86
N MET A 214 -12.43 11.93 9.01
CA MET A 214 -11.44 12.96 9.31
C MET A 214 -12.07 14.34 9.51
N SER A 215 -13.10 14.69 8.75
CA SER A 215 -13.85 15.92 8.93
C SER A 215 -14.52 16.00 10.31
N LYS A 216 -15.21 14.93 10.70
CA LYS A 216 -15.93 14.83 11.99
C LYS A 216 -14.98 14.89 13.19
N HIS A 217 -13.85 14.20 13.10
CA HIS A 217 -12.90 14.05 14.20
C HIS A 217 -11.77 15.10 14.20
N ARG A 218 -11.76 16.06 13.27
CA ARG A 218 -10.68 17.02 13.02
C ARG A 218 -10.06 17.63 14.29
N ASN A 219 -10.91 18.00 15.27
CA ASN A 219 -10.51 18.70 16.48
C ASN A 219 -10.43 17.78 17.72
N ASP A 220 -10.58 16.48 17.55
CA ASP A 220 -10.52 15.55 18.66
C ASP A 220 -9.10 15.53 19.26
N THR A 221 -9.05 15.50 20.59
CA THR A 221 -7.81 15.44 21.37
C THR A 221 -7.39 13.99 21.67
N SER A 222 -8.04 13.01 21.07
CA SER A 222 -7.74 11.58 21.22
C SER A 222 -7.94 10.83 19.90
N ILE A 223 -7.11 9.82 19.69
CA ILE A 223 -7.21 8.85 18.59
C ILE A 223 -7.57 7.46 19.09
N SER A 224 -8.13 7.36 20.29
CA SER A 224 -8.36 6.07 20.96
C SER A 224 -9.26 5.13 20.16
N GLU A 225 -10.31 5.64 19.52
CA GLU A 225 -11.19 4.86 18.66
C GLU A 225 -10.43 4.25 17.48
N LEU A 226 -9.72 5.08 16.73
CA LEU A 226 -8.88 4.66 15.59
C LEU A 226 -7.87 3.60 16.00
N LYS A 227 -7.13 3.85 17.09
CA LYS A 227 -6.09 2.96 17.59
C LYS A 227 -6.65 1.64 18.10
N LEU A 228 -7.77 1.68 18.84
CA LEU A 228 -8.42 0.50 19.37
C LEU A 228 -8.94 -0.40 18.25
N TYR A 229 -9.68 0.16 17.30
CA TYR A 229 -10.22 -0.62 16.17
C TYR A 229 -9.10 -1.27 15.36
N PHE A 230 -8.10 -0.48 14.99
CA PHE A 230 -6.96 -0.97 14.22
C PHE A 230 -6.22 -2.13 14.91
N ASN A 231 -5.88 -1.96 16.19
CA ASN A 231 -5.20 -3.01 16.97
C ASN A 231 -6.09 -4.23 17.16
N THR A 232 -7.40 -4.05 17.36
CA THR A 232 -8.34 -5.18 17.46
C THR A 232 -8.31 -6.05 16.21
N VAL A 233 -8.28 -5.46 15.01
CA VAL A 233 -8.16 -6.21 13.75
C VAL A 233 -6.81 -6.94 13.69
N ILE A 234 -5.70 -6.25 13.98
CA ILE A 234 -4.36 -6.84 13.96
C ILE A 234 -4.22 -8.00 14.97
N ASP A 235 -4.75 -7.84 16.18
CA ASP A 235 -4.69 -8.86 17.23
C ASP A 235 -5.56 -10.07 16.88
N TRP A 236 -6.72 -9.83 16.27
CA TRP A 236 -7.56 -10.91 15.77
C TRP A 236 -6.83 -11.72 14.68
N ILE A 237 -6.21 -11.08 13.70
CA ILE A 237 -5.42 -11.78 12.67
C ILE A 237 -4.36 -12.66 13.34
N SER A 238 -3.60 -12.10 14.28
CA SER A 238 -2.52 -12.81 15.00
C SER A 238 -3.06 -13.95 15.87
N SER A 239 -4.31 -13.89 16.31
CA SER A 239 -4.95 -14.94 17.10
C SER A 239 -5.45 -16.12 16.24
N VAL A 240 -5.73 -15.88 14.97
CA VAL A 240 -6.20 -16.92 14.03
C VAL A 240 -5.03 -17.56 13.29
N PHE A 241 -4.06 -16.77 12.82
CA PHE A 241 -2.90 -17.22 12.06
C PHE A 241 -1.63 -17.09 12.88
N ALA A 242 -1.06 -18.23 13.27
CA ALA A 242 0.12 -18.27 14.16
C ALA A 242 1.39 -17.76 13.45
N ASN A 243 1.53 -18.05 12.15
CA ASN A 243 2.66 -17.62 11.33
C ASN A 243 2.26 -16.49 10.37
N VAL A 244 3.24 -15.64 10.07
CA VAL A 244 3.06 -14.51 9.14
C VAL A 244 3.70 -14.87 7.81
N GLU A 245 2.89 -14.88 6.75
CA GLU A 245 3.33 -15.12 5.39
C GLU A 245 3.26 -13.85 4.54
N SER A 246 4.06 -13.76 3.48
CA SER A 246 4.14 -12.59 2.61
C SER A 246 2.81 -12.22 1.95
N GLU A 247 2.00 -13.24 1.66
CA GLU A 247 0.68 -13.13 1.03
C GLU A 247 -0.40 -12.49 1.92
N MET A 248 -0.15 -12.45 3.23
CA MET A 248 -1.02 -11.74 4.19
C MET A 248 -0.96 -10.22 4.00
N ARG A 249 0.15 -9.74 3.46
CA ARG A 249 0.40 -8.31 3.34
C ARG A 249 -0.50 -7.65 2.30
N GLY A 250 -1.36 -6.78 2.77
CA GLY A 250 -2.28 -5.98 1.94
C GLY A 250 -3.55 -6.69 1.55
N LEU A 251 -3.96 -7.71 2.30
CA LEU A 251 -5.33 -8.23 2.25
C LEU A 251 -6.30 -7.23 2.88
N GLU A 252 -7.57 -7.34 2.53
CA GLU A 252 -8.62 -6.47 3.07
C GLU A 252 -9.04 -6.90 4.49
N TRP A 253 -8.09 -6.82 5.44
CA TRP A 253 -8.25 -7.38 6.77
C TRP A 253 -9.43 -6.82 7.55
N SER A 254 -9.75 -5.55 7.42
CA SER A 254 -10.93 -4.97 8.06
C SER A 254 -12.23 -5.61 7.55
N ARG A 255 -12.36 -5.80 6.22
CA ARG A 255 -13.51 -6.50 5.64
C ARG A 255 -13.59 -7.95 6.12
N LEU A 256 -12.46 -8.65 6.16
CA LEU A 256 -12.38 -10.02 6.66
C LEU A 256 -12.74 -10.10 8.14
N TYR A 257 -12.27 -9.15 8.95
CA TYR A 257 -12.62 -9.04 10.36
C TYR A 257 -14.13 -8.84 10.53
N GLU A 258 -14.71 -7.83 9.88
CA GLU A 258 -16.15 -7.54 9.96
C GLU A 258 -17.01 -8.76 9.55
N THR A 259 -16.52 -9.57 8.61
CA THR A 259 -17.25 -10.74 8.09
C THR A 259 -17.10 -11.96 8.98
N TYR A 260 -15.92 -12.19 9.57
CA TYR A 260 -15.57 -13.50 10.11
C TYR A 260 -15.15 -13.51 11.59
N HIS A 261 -14.98 -12.37 12.27
CA HIS A 261 -14.47 -12.31 13.66
C HIS A 261 -15.35 -13.03 14.68
N ASN A 262 -16.64 -13.22 14.39
CA ASN A 262 -17.57 -13.96 15.25
C ASN A 262 -17.42 -15.50 15.17
N ASN A 263 -16.64 -16.01 14.21
CA ASN A 263 -16.38 -17.43 14.09
C ASN A 263 -15.29 -17.85 15.10
N SER A 264 -15.43 -19.05 15.65
CA SER A 264 -14.37 -19.69 16.43
C SER A 264 -13.40 -20.40 15.51
N TYR A 265 -12.10 -20.22 15.75
CA TYR A 265 -11.02 -20.88 15.02
C TYR A 265 -10.09 -21.58 15.99
N ASN A 266 -9.59 -22.75 15.57
CA ASN A 266 -8.48 -23.42 16.23
C ASN A 266 -7.19 -23.06 15.47
N PRO A 267 -6.26 -22.28 16.04
CA PRO A 267 -5.05 -21.85 15.33
C PRO A 267 -4.20 -23.01 14.79
N SER A 268 -4.13 -24.13 15.52
CA SER A 268 -3.37 -25.30 15.08
C SER A 268 -3.99 -25.99 13.86
N GLU A 269 -5.32 -26.09 13.80
CA GLU A 269 -6.04 -26.64 12.64
C GLU A 269 -5.90 -25.70 11.43
N ILE A 270 -6.01 -24.38 11.66
CA ILE A 270 -5.80 -23.38 10.60
C ILE A 270 -4.39 -23.48 10.03
N GLU A 271 -3.37 -23.59 10.89
CA GLU A 271 -1.96 -23.69 10.45
C GLU A 271 -1.70 -24.96 9.64
N GLN A 272 -2.21 -26.10 10.11
CA GLN A 272 -2.10 -27.35 9.38
C GLN A 272 -2.74 -27.22 8.00
N ARG A 273 -3.97 -26.70 7.96
CA ARG A 273 -4.73 -26.57 6.71
C ARG A 273 -4.11 -25.55 5.77
N LEU A 274 -3.54 -24.47 6.33
CA LEU A 274 -2.78 -23.47 5.59
C LEU A 274 -1.58 -24.12 4.88
N SER A 275 -0.79 -24.93 5.60
CA SER A 275 0.36 -25.65 5.04
C SER A 275 -0.04 -26.58 3.91
N GLU A 276 -1.10 -27.38 4.10
CA GLU A 276 -1.63 -28.29 3.06
C GLU A 276 -2.02 -27.52 1.78
N LEU A 277 -2.71 -26.37 1.92
CA LEU A 277 -3.11 -25.55 0.77
C LEU A 277 -1.93 -24.81 0.12
N TYR A 278 -0.89 -24.47 0.88
CA TYR A 278 0.35 -23.92 0.32
C TYR A 278 1.16 -24.94 -0.48
N GLU A 279 1.17 -26.17 -0.04
CA GLU A 279 1.86 -27.28 -0.74
C GLU A 279 1.09 -27.78 -1.97
N ASP A 280 -0.24 -27.54 -2.02
CA ASP A 280 -1.07 -27.98 -3.13
C ASP A 280 -0.72 -27.22 -4.42
N SER A 281 -0.19 -27.94 -5.40
CA SER A 281 0.21 -27.40 -6.71
C SER A 281 -0.96 -26.90 -7.55
N ASP A 282 -2.20 -27.29 -7.23
CA ASP A 282 -3.40 -26.86 -7.92
C ASP A 282 -3.87 -25.48 -7.42
N VAL A 283 -3.50 -25.09 -6.20
CA VAL A 283 -3.80 -23.76 -5.64
C VAL A 283 -2.85 -22.72 -6.20
N SER A 284 -3.32 -21.91 -7.16
CA SER A 284 -2.47 -20.92 -7.84
C SER A 284 -2.50 -19.53 -7.18
N LYS A 285 -3.54 -19.19 -6.42
CA LYS A 285 -3.67 -17.89 -5.74
C LYS A 285 -3.58 -18.05 -4.21
N LYS A 286 -2.35 -18.05 -3.69
CA LYS A 286 -2.10 -18.27 -2.24
C LYS A 286 -2.78 -17.21 -1.35
N ALA A 287 -2.87 -15.94 -1.79
CA ALA A 287 -3.58 -14.89 -1.06
C ALA A 287 -5.07 -15.19 -0.80
N GLY A 288 -5.70 -16.02 -1.64
CA GLY A 288 -7.10 -16.41 -1.46
C GLY A 288 -7.33 -17.44 -0.35
N ILE A 289 -6.26 -18.14 0.08
CA ILE A 289 -6.33 -19.19 1.11
C ILE A 289 -6.86 -18.60 2.42
N TYR A 290 -6.46 -17.40 2.78
CA TYR A 290 -6.83 -16.77 4.05
C TYR A 290 -8.34 -16.58 4.18
N GLU A 291 -8.98 -15.97 3.20
CA GLU A 291 -10.44 -15.80 3.22
C GLU A 291 -11.17 -17.16 3.10
N TYR A 292 -10.64 -18.10 2.32
CA TYR A 292 -11.21 -19.43 2.20
C TYR A 292 -11.22 -20.16 3.55
N LEU A 293 -10.11 -20.15 4.30
CA LEU A 293 -10.03 -20.73 5.64
C LEU A 293 -10.93 -20.00 6.65
N LEU A 294 -10.94 -18.66 6.64
CA LEU A 294 -11.83 -17.86 7.49
C LEU A 294 -13.30 -18.16 7.27
N SER A 295 -13.68 -18.51 6.06
CA SER A 295 -15.04 -18.91 5.72
C SER A 295 -15.39 -20.34 6.16
N LYS A 296 -14.46 -21.08 6.79
CA LYS A 296 -14.55 -22.51 7.06
C LYS A 296 -14.71 -23.34 5.78
N GLU A 297 -13.92 -23.02 4.79
CA GLU A 297 -13.79 -23.71 3.50
C GLU A 297 -15.12 -23.84 2.72
N LYS A 298 -15.91 -22.76 2.70
CA LYS A 298 -17.17 -22.75 1.95
C LYS A 298 -16.92 -22.97 0.46
N LEU A 299 -17.65 -23.90 -0.14
CA LEU A 299 -17.51 -24.30 -1.55
C LEU A 299 -17.63 -23.12 -2.52
N GLU A 300 -18.54 -22.18 -2.26
CA GLU A 300 -18.73 -20.97 -3.06
C GLU A 300 -17.51 -20.05 -3.13
N LEU A 301 -16.60 -20.15 -2.15
CA LEU A 301 -15.37 -19.38 -2.07
C LEU A 301 -14.13 -20.11 -2.58
N ILE A 302 -14.25 -21.34 -3.05
CA ILE A 302 -13.15 -22.10 -3.65
C ILE A 302 -12.50 -21.38 -4.84
N LYS A 303 -13.27 -20.54 -5.55
CA LYS A 303 -12.78 -19.67 -6.63
C LYS A 303 -11.67 -18.70 -6.19
N LEU A 304 -11.59 -18.37 -4.90
CA LEU A 304 -10.52 -17.53 -4.35
C LEU A 304 -9.14 -18.17 -4.47
N LEU A 305 -9.09 -19.50 -4.53
CA LEU A 305 -7.86 -20.28 -4.66
C LEU A 305 -7.35 -20.31 -6.10
N SER A 306 -8.18 -19.92 -7.07
CA SER A 306 -7.87 -19.99 -8.51
C SER A 306 -7.29 -21.36 -8.87
N ILE A 307 -8.04 -22.41 -8.61
CA ILE A 307 -7.62 -23.80 -8.84
C ILE A 307 -7.14 -23.96 -10.28
N ARG A 308 -6.02 -24.64 -10.46
CA ARG A 308 -5.39 -24.86 -11.75
C ARG A 308 -6.35 -25.50 -12.73
N ALA A 309 -6.52 -24.87 -13.89
CA ALA A 309 -7.37 -25.42 -14.95
C ALA A 309 -6.60 -26.42 -15.81
N PHE A 310 -7.28 -27.42 -16.33
CA PHE A 310 -6.70 -28.33 -17.32
C PHE A 310 -6.22 -27.58 -18.56
N THR A 311 -5.09 -27.99 -19.10
CA THR A 311 -4.54 -27.36 -20.31
C THR A 311 -5.43 -27.62 -21.54
N GLU A 312 -5.36 -26.72 -22.54
CA GLU A 312 -6.10 -26.92 -23.79
C GLU A 312 -5.67 -28.20 -24.53
N THR A 313 -4.43 -28.62 -24.35
CA THR A 313 -3.91 -29.89 -24.90
C THR A 313 -4.58 -31.07 -24.26
N ASP A 314 -4.69 -31.08 -22.92
CA ASP A 314 -5.34 -32.16 -22.18
C ASP A 314 -6.84 -32.26 -22.54
N LYS A 315 -7.53 -31.12 -22.56
CA LYS A 315 -8.97 -31.05 -22.96
C LYS A 315 -9.20 -31.58 -24.36
N LYS A 316 -8.38 -31.16 -25.34
CA LYS A 316 -8.50 -31.67 -26.73
C LYS A 316 -8.24 -33.18 -26.81
N SER A 317 -7.22 -33.65 -26.09
CA SER A 317 -6.90 -35.08 -26.04
C SER A 317 -8.04 -35.89 -25.44
N LYS A 318 -8.59 -35.43 -24.31
CA LYS A 318 -9.73 -36.10 -23.64
C LYS A 318 -11.00 -36.07 -24.48
N TYR A 319 -11.27 -34.92 -25.13
CA TYR A 319 -12.38 -34.80 -26.07
C TYR A 319 -12.30 -35.83 -27.22
N ASN A 320 -11.11 -36.00 -27.83
CA ASN A 320 -10.94 -36.98 -28.90
C ASN A 320 -11.11 -38.41 -28.40
N GLU A 321 -10.57 -38.74 -27.21
CA GLU A 321 -10.75 -40.02 -26.56
C GLU A 321 -12.23 -40.33 -26.35
N GLN A 322 -12.97 -39.49 -25.61
CA GLN A 322 -14.38 -39.65 -25.33
C GLN A 322 -15.24 -39.69 -26.61
N THR A 323 -14.92 -38.85 -27.60
CA THR A 323 -15.67 -38.80 -28.85
C THR A 323 -15.49 -40.09 -29.68
N ASN A 324 -14.28 -40.65 -29.69
CA ASN A 324 -14.00 -41.90 -30.38
C ASN A 324 -14.70 -43.11 -29.70
N GLU A 325 -14.70 -43.12 -28.37
CA GLU A 325 -15.43 -44.14 -27.60
C GLU A 325 -16.94 -44.02 -27.80
N ALA A 326 -17.49 -42.82 -27.71
CA ALA A 326 -18.93 -42.55 -27.91
C ALA A 326 -19.44 -42.99 -29.29
N ARG A 327 -18.65 -42.75 -30.35
CA ARG A 327 -18.96 -43.18 -31.70
C ARG A 327 -19.01 -44.71 -31.85
N LYS A 328 -18.11 -45.42 -31.15
CA LYS A 328 -18.08 -46.90 -31.17
C LYS A 328 -19.25 -47.50 -30.43
N SER A 329 -19.69 -46.86 -29.35
CA SER A 329 -20.79 -47.37 -28.49
C SER A 329 -22.16 -46.79 -28.83
N ASN A 330 -22.24 -45.95 -29.88
CA ASN A 330 -23.46 -45.21 -30.23
C ASN A 330 -24.07 -44.44 -29.04
N SER A 331 -23.21 -43.75 -28.30
CA SER A 331 -23.56 -42.98 -27.09
C SER A 331 -23.10 -41.52 -27.22
N SER A 332 -23.47 -40.68 -26.27
CA SER A 332 -22.98 -39.27 -26.21
C SER A 332 -21.53 -39.24 -25.76
N ASN A 333 -20.74 -38.28 -26.31
CA ASN A 333 -19.40 -37.97 -25.80
C ASN A 333 -19.40 -37.13 -24.50
N CYS A 334 -20.59 -36.78 -23.99
CA CYS A 334 -20.76 -36.28 -22.62
C CYS A 334 -21.22 -37.44 -21.71
N PRO A 335 -20.39 -37.86 -20.73
CA PRO A 335 -20.73 -39.02 -19.88
C PRO A 335 -22.08 -38.90 -19.16
N ILE A 336 -22.42 -37.66 -18.72
CA ILE A 336 -23.69 -37.44 -17.99
C ILE A 336 -24.89 -37.53 -18.94
N CYS A 337 -24.79 -37.08 -20.19
CA CYS A 337 -25.87 -37.25 -21.17
C CYS A 337 -26.27 -38.73 -21.38
N ASN A 338 -25.36 -39.67 -21.16
CA ASN A 338 -25.66 -41.10 -21.33
C ASN A 338 -26.63 -41.65 -20.27
N SER A 339 -26.76 -40.98 -19.12
CA SER A 339 -27.63 -41.39 -18.00
C SER A 339 -28.75 -40.39 -17.71
N ASP A 340 -28.73 -39.22 -18.32
CA ASP A 340 -29.76 -38.19 -18.11
C ASP A 340 -30.92 -38.40 -19.08
N THR A 341 -31.98 -38.99 -18.56
CA THR A 341 -33.21 -39.27 -19.32
C THR A 341 -34.10 -38.03 -19.50
N GLN A 342 -33.85 -36.97 -18.75
CA GLN A 342 -34.62 -35.72 -18.85
C GLN A 342 -34.04 -34.79 -19.95
N TYR A 343 -32.76 -34.94 -20.27
CA TYR A 343 -32.04 -34.15 -21.27
C TYR A 343 -31.70 -35.05 -22.48
N ASP A 344 -32.70 -35.34 -23.33
CA ASP A 344 -32.67 -36.33 -24.42
C ASP A 344 -31.54 -36.11 -25.45
N HIS A 345 -30.31 -36.36 -25.02
CA HIS A 345 -29.08 -36.29 -25.83
C HIS A 345 -28.18 -37.52 -25.67
N MET A 346 -28.74 -38.68 -25.38
CA MET A 346 -28.01 -39.92 -25.07
C MET A 346 -27.05 -40.37 -26.17
N THR A 347 -27.33 -40.05 -27.45
CA THR A 347 -26.47 -40.39 -28.59
C THR A 347 -25.85 -39.20 -29.28
N HIS A 348 -26.04 -37.99 -28.71
CA HIS A 348 -25.57 -36.77 -29.33
C HIS A 348 -24.06 -36.61 -29.16
N ILE A 349 -23.34 -36.32 -30.26
CA ILE A 349 -21.91 -36.01 -30.27
C ILE A 349 -21.72 -34.47 -30.27
N TRP A 350 -21.39 -33.94 -29.12
CA TRP A 350 -21.16 -32.52 -28.93
C TRP A 350 -19.83 -32.08 -29.59
N ALA A 351 -19.82 -30.94 -30.25
CA ALA A 351 -18.58 -30.34 -30.76
C ALA A 351 -17.70 -29.82 -29.61
N TYR A 352 -16.38 -29.79 -29.82
CA TYR A 352 -15.43 -29.34 -28.79
C TYR A 352 -15.78 -28.00 -28.15
N LYS A 353 -16.22 -27.02 -28.98
CA LYS A 353 -16.65 -25.67 -28.50
C LYS A 353 -17.92 -25.69 -27.63
N GLU A 354 -18.66 -26.73 -27.63
CA GLU A 354 -19.91 -26.95 -26.87
C GLU A 354 -19.68 -27.74 -25.58
N MET A 355 -18.41 -28.13 -25.34
CA MET A 355 -18.01 -28.88 -24.16
C MET A 355 -17.03 -28.07 -23.30
N ALA A 356 -16.93 -28.43 -22.03
CA ALA A 356 -15.98 -27.89 -21.07
C ALA A 356 -15.25 -29.02 -20.35
N GLY A 357 -13.99 -28.80 -20.04
CA GLY A 357 -13.19 -29.72 -19.19
C GLY A 357 -13.61 -29.58 -17.73
N ASP A 358 -13.86 -30.66 -17.07
CA ASP A 358 -14.32 -30.76 -15.70
C ASP A 358 -13.58 -31.86 -14.94
N HIS A 359 -13.44 -31.72 -13.62
CA HIS A 359 -12.90 -32.75 -12.76
C HIS A 359 -13.92 -33.87 -12.53
N ILE A 360 -13.58 -35.14 -12.77
CA ILE A 360 -14.42 -36.29 -12.42
C ILE A 360 -14.72 -36.26 -10.92
N ILE A 361 -13.68 -36.24 -10.11
CA ILE A 361 -13.71 -35.97 -8.65
C ILE A 361 -13.40 -34.52 -8.45
N PRO A 362 -14.33 -33.70 -7.92
CA PRO A 362 -14.07 -32.28 -7.64
C PRO A 362 -12.85 -32.08 -6.75
N TRP A 363 -12.12 -30.99 -6.98
CA TRP A 363 -10.96 -30.62 -6.15
C TRP A 363 -11.37 -30.52 -4.66
N SER A 364 -12.52 -29.96 -4.37
CA SER A 364 -13.08 -29.85 -3.00
C SER A 364 -13.30 -31.21 -2.31
N LYS A 365 -13.27 -32.29 -3.07
CA LYS A 365 -13.38 -33.67 -2.59
C LYS A 365 -12.09 -34.46 -2.79
N GLY A 366 -10.93 -33.75 -2.94
CA GLY A 366 -9.59 -34.35 -3.07
C GLY A 366 -9.18 -34.73 -4.49
N GLY A 367 -9.94 -34.36 -5.52
CA GLY A 367 -9.57 -34.60 -6.92
C GLY A 367 -8.44 -33.69 -7.38
N LYS A 368 -7.41 -34.23 -8.03
CA LYS A 368 -6.27 -33.49 -8.57
C LYS A 368 -6.52 -33.06 -10.02
N THR A 369 -5.86 -31.97 -10.45
CA THR A 369 -5.90 -31.46 -11.84
C THR A 369 -4.91 -32.26 -12.70
N GLU A 370 -5.22 -33.52 -12.89
CA GLU A 370 -4.46 -34.49 -13.71
C GLU A 370 -5.35 -35.12 -14.77
N ARG A 371 -4.73 -35.61 -15.85
CA ARG A 371 -5.44 -36.16 -17.00
C ARG A 371 -6.40 -37.30 -16.65
N GLY A 372 -6.04 -38.12 -15.64
CA GLY A 372 -6.88 -39.24 -15.16
C GLY A 372 -8.19 -38.78 -14.52
N ASN A 373 -8.20 -37.55 -13.96
CA ASN A 373 -9.37 -36.93 -13.34
C ASN A 373 -10.09 -35.92 -14.25
N LEU A 374 -9.72 -35.86 -15.55
CA LEU A 374 -10.37 -34.98 -16.53
C LEU A 374 -11.52 -35.71 -17.26
N GLN A 375 -12.66 -35.08 -17.37
CA GLN A 375 -13.73 -35.40 -18.27
C GLN A 375 -14.16 -34.19 -19.08
N MET A 376 -14.70 -34.43 -20.27
CA MET A 376 -15.37 -33.38 -21.07
C MET A 376 -16.86 -33.51 -20.88
N LEU A 377 -17.52 -32.44 -20.44
CA LEU A 377 -18.97 -32.35 -20.28
C LEU A 377 -19.56 -31.36 -21.27
N CYS A 378 -20.78 -31.57 -21.74
CA CYS A 378 -21.51 -30.53 -22.44
C CYS A 378 -21.75 -29.33 -21.50
N LYS A 379 -21.85 -28.11 -22.03
CA LYS A 379 -22.00 -26.90 -21.23
C LYS A 379 -23.19 -26.93 -20.26
N HIS A 380 -24.28 -27.61 -20.65
CA HIS A 380 -25.45 -27.82 -19.78
C HIS A 380 -25.05 -28.60 -18.51
N HIS A 381 -24.51 -29.80 -18.67
CA HIS A 381 -24.13 -30.64 -17.54
C HIS A 381 -22.96 -30.12 -16.72
N ASN A 382 -22.01 -29.40 -17.37
CA ASN A 382 -20.95 -28.71 -16.65
C ASN A 382 -21.52 -27.62 -15.75
N GLY A 383 -22.51 -26.86 -16.23
CA GLY A 383 -23.19 -25.83 -15.44
C GLY A 383 -23.98 -26.40 -14.26
N LEU A 384 -24.69 -27.53 -14.47
CA LEU A 384 -25.40 -28.22 -13.39
C LEU A 384 -24.43 -28.72 -12.30
N LYS A 385 -23.32 -29.35 -12.71
CA LYS A 385 -22.33 -29.91 -11.77
C LYS A 385 -21.60 -28.84 -10.95
N SER A 386 -21.41 -27.64 -11.52
CA SER A 386 -20.77 -26.53 -10.82
C SER A 386 -21.60 -25.93 -9.68
N ASN A 387 -22.88 -26.34 -9.58
CA ASN A 387 -23.81 -25.88 -8.54
C ASN A 387 -23.95 -26.87 -7.37
N PHE A 388 -23.15 -27.96 -7.33
CA PHE A 388 -23.20 -28.97 -6.28
C PHE A 388 -21.86 -29.15 -5.58
#